data_f9e0cec288a3d7e9e0e5eb0cb8709283
#
_entry.id   f9e0cec288a3d7e9e0e5eb0cb8709283
#
_cell.length_a   1.000
_cell.length_b   1.000
_cell.length_c   1.000
_cell.angle_alpha   90.00
_cell.angle_beta   90.00
_cell.angle_gamma   90.00
#
_symmetry.space_group_name_H-M   'P 1'
#
loop_
_entity.id
_entity.type
_entity.pdbx_description
1 polymer ?
#
loop_
_entity_poly.entity_id
_entity_poly.type
_entity_poly.pdbx_seq_one_letter_code
_entity_poly.pdbx_strand_id
1 'polypeptide(L)'
;MERFSKALRMILGGAALAVGMSGATAALAQGAPQVTGKIEWGVWIDDDGCMHWWADGGLEGYMVPRRNPKDGKPVCLKRNTCLVENTDQLFATDSAQLSAQGRARLQQFFRSAGAFGYAIYGHTDSRASDEYNMRLSERRAAAVANVARSVGAHVEREIGFGERQPVASNASAAGMQKNRRVEVVCYRW
;
A
#
# COMPACT_ATOMS: atom_id res chain seq x y z
N MET A 1 5.64 -69.89 68.93
CA MET A 1 5.81 -71.19 68.27
C MET A 1 6.15 -70.92 66.80
N GLU A 2 7.43 -70.95 66.48
CA GLU A 2 8.10 -72.01 65.64
C GLU A 2 7.38 -72.12 64.27
N ARG A 3 8.05 -72.15 63.16
CA ARG A 3 9.41 -72.56 62.73
C ARG A 3 9.57 -72.17 61.27
N PHE A 4 10.78 -71.87 60.89
CA PHE A 4 11.60 -72.43 59.80
C PHE A 4 10.96 -72.65 58.42
N SER A 5 11.53 -72.43 57.30
CA SER A 5 12.94 -72.62 56.89
C SER A 5 13.13 -72.31 55.43
N LYS A 6 14.29 -71.77 55.09
CA LYS A 6 15.19 -72.12 53.94
C LYS A 6 14.76 -71.74 52.52
N ALA A 7 15.46 -70.81 52.04
CA ALA A 7 16.37 -70.81 50.85
C ALA A 7 16.03 -71.72 49.66
N LEU A 8 15.91 -71.12 48.54
CA LEU A 8 16.50 -71.66 47.31
C LEU A 8 16.89 -70.49 46.35
N ARG A 9 18.16 -70.35 46.11
CA ARG A 9 18.75 -69.52 45.10
C ARG A 9 18.48 -70.16 43.72
N MET A 10 17.85 -69.46 42.80
CA MET A 10 18.00 -69.73 41.40
C MET A 10 18.39 -68.45 40.68
N ILE A 11 19.57 -68.43 40.19
CA ILE A 11 20.11 -67.48 39.22
C ILE A 11 19.53 -67.87 37.90
N LEU A 12 18.78 -67.04 37.27
CA LEU A 12 18.46 -67.08 35.84
C LEU A 12 18.53 -65.68 35.32
N GLY A 13 19.49 -65.53 34.40
CA GLY A 13 19.71 -64.30 33.66
C GLY A 13 18.47 -63.92 32.84
N GLY A 14 18.10 -62.73 32.94
CA GLY A 14 17.06 -62.11 32.13
C GLY A 14 17.59 -60.79 31.56
N ALA A 15 17.75 -60.76 30.28
CA ALA A 15 18.18 -59.60 29.50
C ALA A 15 17.37 -58.36 29.89
N ALA A 16 18.06 -57.32 30.31
CA ALA A 16 17.48 -56.00 30.47
C ALA A 16 17.20 -55.45 29.08
N LEU A 17 15.93 -55.48 28.68
CA LEU A 17 15.45 -54.69 27.55
C LEU A 17 15.49 -53.24 27.98
N ALA A 18 16.52 -52.51 27.55
CA ALA A 18 16.55 -51.06 27.63
C ALA A 18 15.47 -50.53 26.67
N VAL A 19 14.31 -50.20 27.23
CA VAL A 19 13.31 -49.38 26.54
C VAL A 19 13.94 -48.00 26.39
N GLY A 20 14.44 -47.73 25.18
CA GLY A 20 14.89 -46.41 24.79
C GLY A 20 13.66 -45.46 24.86
N MET A 21 13.58 -44.68 25.92
CA MET A 21 12.78 -43.50 25.94
C MET A 21 13.33 -42.55 24.87
N SER A 22 12.75 -42.60 23.68
CA SER A 22 12.91 -41.55 22.69
C SER A 22 12.43 -40.27 23.33
N GLY A 23 13.36 -39.46 23.82
CA GLY A 23 13.10 -38.11 24.25
C GLY A 23 12.55 -37.34 23.04
N ALA A 24 11.26 -37.17 22.97
CA ALA A 24 10.68 -36.15 22.14
C ALA A 24 11.28 -34.84 22.65
N THR A 25 12.29 -34.34 21.96
CA THR A 25 12.71 -32.95 22.13
C THR A 25 11.50 -32.10 21.80
N ALA A 26 10.84 -31.60 22.86
CA ALA A 26 9.88 -30.55 22.71
C ALA A 26 10.60 -29.45 21.91
N ALA A 27 10.22 -29.29 20.67
CA ALA A 27 10.60 -28.10 19.91
C ALA A 27 10.17 -26.92 20.78
N LEU A 28 11.15 -26.24 21.35
CA LEU A 28 10.90 -24.98 22.05
C LEU A 28 10.15 -24.11 21.06
N ALA A 29 8.89 -23.86 21.33
CA ALA A 29 8.11 -22.89 20.59
C ALA A 29 8.97 -21.63 20.59
N GLN A 30 9.54 -21.30 19.45
CA GLN A 30 10.25 -20.04 19.27
C GLN A 30 9.24 -18.99 19.69
N GLY A 31 9.56 -18.25 20.74
CA GLY A 31 8.65 -17.25 21.29
C GLY A 31 8.14 -16.39 20.17
N ALA A 32 6.84 -16.14 20.13
CA ALA A 32 6.24 -15.25 19.14
C ALA A 32 7.08 -13.97 19.08
N PRO A 33 7.41 -13.47 17.88
CA PRO A 33 8.19 -12.26 17.74
C PRO A 33 7.53 -11.15 18.56
N GLN A 34 8.30 -10.55 19.47
CA GLN A 34 7.78 -9.45 20.28
C GLN A 34 7.75 -8.18 19.43
N VAL A 35 6.59 -7.56 19.34
CA VAL A 35 6.44 -6.22 18.77
C VAL A 35 7.21 -5.26 19.68
N THR A 36 8.35 -4.75 19.21
CA THR A 36 9.23 -3.86 20.00
C THR A 36 9.02 -2.39 19.69
N GLY A 37 8.16 -2.06 18.72
CA GLY A 37 7.91 -0.72 18.22
C GLY A 37 6.48 -0.24 18.45
N LYS A 38 6.23 1.02 18.11
CA LYS A 38 4.88 1.58 18.03
C LYS A 38 4.16 0.94 16.84
N ILE A 39 2.99 0.36 17.09
CA ILE A 39 2.14 -0.11 16.00
C ILE A 39 1.59 1.11 15.28
N GLU A 40 1.93 1.25 14.01
CA GLU A 40 1.30 2.21 13.13
C GLU A 40 0.10 1.56 12.43
N TRP A 41 -0.96 2.32 12.27
CA TRP A 41 -2.18 1.84 11.62
C TRP A 41 -2.85 2.95 10.83
N GLY A 42 -3.63 2.56 9.85
CA GLY A 42 -4.33 3.50 9.00
C GLY A 42 -5.36 2.82 8.11
N VAL A 43 -5.87 3.62 7.21
CA VAL A 43 -6.77 3.15 6.14
C VAL A 43 -6.02 3.31 4.82
N TRP A 44 -6.07 2.27 4.01
CA TRP A 44 -5.62 2.29 2.63
C TRP A 44 -6.82 2.05 1.70
N ILE A 45 -6.82 2.70 0.54
CA ILE A 45 -7.86 2.54 -0.48
C ILE A 45 -7.25 1.84 -1.69
N ASP A 46 -7.84 0.73 -2.11
CA ASP A 46 -7.41 -0.01 -3.29
C ASP A 46 -7.84 0.67 -4.61
N ASP A 47 -7.49 0.03 -5.74
CA ASP A 47 -7.79 0.58 -7.05
C ASP A 47 -9.29 0.62 -7.37
N ASP A 48 -10.09 -0.21 -6.73
CA ASP A 48 -11.55 -0.24 -6.87
C ASP A 48 -12.25 0.77 -5.94
N GLY A 49 -11.50 1.45 -5.08
CA GLY A 49 -12.01 2.41 -4.10
C GLY A 49 -12.41 1.78 -2.78
N CYS A 50 -12.13 0.50 -2.56
CA CYS A 50 -12.49 -0.18 -1.33
C CYS A 50 -11.45 0.04 -0.23
N MET A 51 -11.92 0.24 0.98
CA MET A 51 -11.10 0.59 2.12
C MET A 51 -10.57 -0.66 2.83
N HIS A 52 -9.34 -0.59 3.25
CA HIS A 52 -8.66 -1.62 4.04
C HIS A 52 -8.06 -0.99 5.29
N TRP A 53 -8.18 -1.67 6.42
CA TRP A 53 -7.36 -1.38 7.59
C TRP A 53 -5.98 -1.97 7.39
N TRP A 54 -4.95 -1.21 7.69
CA TRP A 54 -3.60 -1.74 7.78
C TRP A 54 -3.01 -1.43 9.15
N ALA A 55 -2.16 -2.32 9.63
CA ALA A 55 -1.36 -2.13 10.84
C ALA A 55 0.01 -2.74 10.62
N ASP A 56 1.05 -2.04 11.05
CA ASP A 56 2.44 -2.48 10.98
C ASP A 56 3.08 -2.33 12.35
N GLY A 57 3.60 -3.44 12.88
CA GLY A 57 4.34 -3.51 14.13
C GLY A 57 5.87 -3.60 13.94
N GLY A 58 6.35 -3.40 12.71
CA GLY A 58 7.77 -3.44 12.37
C GLY A 58 8.33 -4.84 12.06
N LEU A 59 7.51 -5.89 12.10
CA LEU A 59 7.87 -7.27 11.76
C LEU A 59 7.03 -7.82 10.60
N GLU A 60 5.72 -7.72 10.74
CA GLU A 60 4.76 -8.11 9.70
C GLU A 60 3.60 -7.10 9.71
N GLY A 61 3.19 -6.67 8.52
CA GLY A 61 2.01 -5.83 8.35
C GLY A 61 0.75 -6.67 8.12
N TYR A 62 -0.36 -6.24 8.71
CA TYR A 62 -1.67 -6.79 8.45
C TYR A 62 -2.50 -5.86 7.61
N MET A 63 -3.22 -6.42 6.64
CA MET A 63 -4.18 -5.67 5.84
C MET A 63 -5.49 -6.47 5.76
N VAL A 64 -6.59 -5.86 6.19
CA VAL A 64 -7.91 -6.48 6.18
C VAL A 64 -8.96 -5.54 5.58
N PRO A 65 -9.93 -6.05 4.80
CA PRO A 65 -11.00 -5.23 4.25
C PRO A 65 -11.81 -4.57 5.38
N ARG A 66 -12.05 -3.28 5.27
CA ARG A 66 -13.02 -2.60 6.11
C ARG A 66 -14.42 -3.03 5.71
N ARG A 67 -15.17 -3.59 6.64
CA ARG A 67 -16.54 -4.07 6.40
C ARG A 67 -17.56 -3.22 7.14
N ASN A 68 -18.69 -3.02 6.50
CA ASN A 68 -19.85 -2.39 7.13
C ASN A 68 -20.44 -3.35 8.20
N PRO A 69 -20.57 -2.94 9.47
CA PRO A 69 -21.05 -3.82 10.53
C PRO A 69 -22.52 -4.23 10.38
N LYS A 70 -23.29 -3.53 9.54
CA LYS A 70 -24.74 -3.84 9.37
C LYS A 70 -24.97 -4.97 8.37
N ASP A 71 -24.19 -5.06 7.30
CA ASP A 71 -24.44 -5.98 6.19
C ASP A 71 -23.21 -6.82 5.80
N GLY A 72 -22.06 -6.63 6.48
CA GLY A 72 -20.82 -7.35 6.23
C GLY A 72 -20.12 -7.02 4.91
N LYS A 73 -20.67 -6.12 4.09
CA LYS A 73 -20.11 -5.77 2.79
C LYS A 73 -18.85 -4.90 2.92
N PRO A 74 -17.94 -4.96 1.95
CA PRO A 74 -16.80 -4.04 1.91
C PRO A 74 -17.27 -2.58 1.88
N VAL A 75 -16.54 -1.72 2.57
CA VAL A 75 -16.76 -0.27 2.52
C VAL A 75 -15.95 0.30 1.39
N CYS A 76 -16.64 0.69 0.31
CA CYS A 76 -16.00 1.23 -0.88
C CYS A 76 -16.48 2.66 -1.15
N LEU A 77 -15.54 3.49 -1.60
CA LEU A 77 -15.79 4.87 -2.01
C LEU A 77 -16.08 4.92 -3.52
N LYS A 78 -16.91 5.84 -3.94
CA LYS A 78 -17.06 6.14 -5.35
C LYS A 78 -15.81 6.83 -5.87
N ARG A 79 -15.31 6.35 -7.00
CA ARG A 79 -14.11 6.84 -7.64
C ARG A 79 -14.47 7.53 -8.95
N ASN A 80 -14.04 8.77 -9.14
CA ASN A 80 -14.21 9.51 -10.39
C ASN A 80 -13.07 10.49 -10.62
N THR A 81 -12.67 10.69 -11.88
CA THR A 81 -11.79 11.80 -12.24
C THR A 81 -12.52 13.11 -12.00
N CYS A 82 -11.96 13.93 -11.12
CA CYS A 82 -12.58 15.16 -10.66
C CYS A 82 -11.82 16.42 -11.09
N LEU A 83 -10.59 16.28 -11.58
CA LEU A 83 -9.82 17.35 -12.21
C LEU A 83 -8.94 16.76 -13.29
N VAL A 84 -8.88 17.42 -14.43
CA VAL A 84 -7.88 17.20 -15.49
C VAL A 84 -7.27 18.54 -15.83
N GLU A 85 -5.97 18.67 -15.61
CA GLU A 85 -5.22 19.89 -15.90
C GLU A 85 -4.14 19.64 -16.94
N ASN A 86 -4.05 20.53 -17.91
CA ASN A 86 -2.94 20.48 -18.87
C ASN A 86 -1.64 20.87 -18.17
N THR A 87 -0.57 20.09 -18.37
CA THR A 87 0.70 20.35 -17.70
C THR A 87 1.37 21.65 -18.14
N ASP A 88 1.08 22.14 -19.37
CA ASP A 88 1.64 23.39 -19.87
C ASP A 88 1.07 24.62 -19.12
N GLN A 89 -0.09 24.47 -18.46
CA GLN A 89 -0.67 25.51 -17.61
C GLN A 89 -0.21 25.44 -16.15
N LEU A 90 0.18 24.27 -15.70
CA LEU A 90 0.62 24.05 -14.32
C LEU A 90 2.11 24.28 -14.15
N PHE A 91 2.92 23.86 -15.12
CA PHE A 91 4.36 23.78 -15.02
C PHE A 91 5.03 24.64 -16.11
N ALA A 92 6.26 25.07 -15.85
CA ALA A 92 7.13 25.54 -16.90
C ALA A 92 7.46 24.42 -17.91
N THR A 93 7.83 24.80 -19.13
CA THR A 93 8.20 23.84 -20.19
C THR A 93 9.28 22.88 -19.67
N ASP A 94 9.10 21.58 -19.95
CA ASP A 94 10.05 20.52 -19.58
C ASP A 94 10.40 20.48 -18.07
N SER A 95 9.47 20.90 -17.21
CA SER A 95 9.68 21.07 -15.78
C SER A 95 8.56 20.38 -14.97
N ALA A 96 8.86 20.09 -13.70
CA ALA A 96 7.91 19.73 -12.67
C ALA A 96 7.75 20.84 -11.62
N GLN A 97 8.30 22.03 -11.87
CA GLN A 97 8.12 23.18 -11.01
C GLN A 97 6.79 23.86 -11.32
N LEU A 98 5.89 23.87 -10.34
CA LEU A 98 4.60 24.54 -10.47
C LEU A 98 4.76 26.05 -10.58
N SER A 99 4.04 26.63 -11.51
CA SER A 99 3.84 28.08 -11.54
C SER A 99 3.06 28.58 -10.31
N ALA A 100 3.25 29.84 -9.93
CA ALA A 100 2.50 30.44 -8.81
C ALA A 100 0.99 30.32 -9.01
N GLN A 101 0.53 30.59 -10.24
CA GLN A 101 -0.88 30.47 -10.62
C GLN A 101 -1.38 29.03 -10.58
N GLY A 102 -0.59 28.07 -11.11
CA GLY A 102 -0.92 26.63 -11.05
C GLY A 102 -1.05 26.13 -9.60
N ARG A 103 -0.11 26.54 -8.74
CA ARG A 103 -0.16 26.22 -7.30
C ARG A 103 -1.43 26.78 -6.64
N ALA A 104 -1.77 28.05 -6.88
CA ALA A 104 -2.95 28.67 -6.29
C ALA A 104 -4.25 27.98 -6.72
N ARG A 105 -4.38 27.64 -8.02
CA ARG A 105 -5.53 26.89 -8.57
C ARG A 105 -5.68 25.51 -7.91
N LEU A 106 -4.59 24.78 -7.79
CA LEU A 106 -4.60 23.47 -7.15
C LEU A 106 -4.96 23.56 -5.66
N GLN A 107 -4.41 24.54 -4.94
CA GLN A 107 -4.78 24.77 -3.53
C GLN A 107 -6.28 25.07 -3.37
N GLN A 108 -6.82 25.92 -4.23
CA GLN A 108 -8.26 26.23 -4.23
C GLN A 108 -9.09 24.98 -4.50
N PHE A 109 -8.72 24.20 -5.53
CA PHE A 109 -9.41 22.95 -5.86
C PHE A 109 -9.41 21.98 -4.68
N PHE A 110 -8.25 21.65 -4.10
CA PHE A 110 -8.18 20.67 -3.02
C PHE A 110 -8.90 21.11 -1.73
N ARG A 111 -8.99 22.42 -1.46
CA ARG A 111 -9.78 22.95 -0.33
C ARG A 111 -11.30 22.81 -0.53
N SER A 112 -11.77 22.82 -1.76
CA SER A 112 -13.21 22.83 -2.10
C SER A 112 -13.74 21.49 -2.61
N ALA A 113 -12.91 20.55 -3.04
CA ALA A 113 -13.32 19.34 -3.74
C ALA A 113 -14.10 18.33 -2.87
N GLY A 114 -13.95 18.37 -1.55
CA GLY A 114 -14.75 17.58 -0.61
C GLY A 114 -14.62 16.06 -0.78
N ALA A 115 -13.44 15.57 -1.16
CA ALA A 115 -13.17 14.13 -1.27
C ALA A 115 -12.53 13.58 0.01
N PHE A 116 -12.76 12.31 0.27
CA PHE A 116 -12.10 11.58 1.35
C PHE A 116 -10.60 11.43 1.10
N GLY A 117 -10.23 11.17 -0.14
CA GLY A 117 -8.85 10.99 -0.59
C GLY A 117 -8.70 11.24 -2.08
N TYR A 118 -7.46 11.31 -2.52
CA TYR A 118 -7.10 11.63 -3.91
C TYR A 118 -6.06 10.67 -4.44
N ALA A 119 -6.20 10.23 -5.70
CA ALA A 119 -5.11 9.67 -6.49
C ALA A 119 -4.72 10.68 -7.57
N ILE A 120 -3.41 10.85 -7.82
CA ILE A 120 -2.88 11.84 -8.74
C ILE A 120 -2.02 11.14 -9.78
N TYR A 121 -2.35 11.34 -11.03
CA TYR A 121 -1.72 10.67 -12.17
C TYR A 121 -1.10 11.68 -13.12
N GLY A 122 0.20 11.50 -13.39
CA GLY A 122 0.95 12.33 -14.35
C GLY A 122 1.11 11.64 -15.69
N HIS A 123 0.96 12.39 -16.77
CA HIS A 123 1.10 11.90 -18.15
C HIS A 123 1.94 12.84 -19.00
N THR A 124 2.61 12.29 -20.01
CA THR A 124 3.36 13.04 -21.03
C THR A 124 2.85 12.71 -22.44
N ASP A 125 3.33 13.43 -23.41
CA ASP A 125 3.32 12.99 -24.80
C ASP A 125 4.53 12.09 -25.10
N SER A 126 4.64 11.58 -26.33
CA SER A 126 5.66 10.59 -26.76
C SER A 126 6.92 11.21 -27.39
N ARG A 127 7.27 12.46 -27.13
CA ARG A 127 8.41 13.13 -27.78
C ARG A 127 9.79 12.81 -27.20
N ALA A 128 9.85 12.32 -25.96
CA ALA A 128 11.09 11.95 -25.29
C ALA A 128 11.19 10.42 -25.11
N SER A 129 12.27 9.92 -24.48
CA SER A 129 12.36 8.51 -24.15
C SER A 129 11.34 8.11 -23.07
N ASP A 130 10.92 6.85 -23.09
CA ASP A 130 9.97 6.32 -22.09
C ASP A 130 10.45 6.54 -20.66
N GLU A 131 11.75 6.28 -20.39
CA GLU A 131 12.32 6.47 -19.04
C GLU A 131 12.32 7.95 -18.63
N TYR A 132 12.57 8.86 -19.56
CA TYR A 132 12.49 10.29 -19.28
C TYR A 132 11.05 10.70 -18.97
N ASN A 133 10.11 10.26 -19.80
CA ASN A 133 8.68 10.54 -19.67
C ASN A 133 8.11 9.97 -18.37
N MET A 134 8.52 8.77 -17.98
CA MET A 134 8.16 8.18 -16.67
C MET A 134 8.63 9.08 -15.53
N ARG A 135 9.92 9.40 -15.46
CA ARG A 135 10.46 10.27 -14.40
C ARG A 135 9.85 11.66 -14.37
N LEU A 136 9.55 12.25 -15.53
CA LEU A 136 8.92 13.58 -15.60
C LEU A 136 7.50 13.55 -15.09
N SER A 137 6.71 12.54 -15.48
CA SER A 137 5.32 12.37 -15.04
C SER A 137 5.22 12.08 -13.55
N GLU A 138 6.13 11.27 -12.99
CA GLU A 138 6.22 11.02 -11.55
C GLU A 138 6.50 12.31 -10.77
N ARG A 139 7.51 13.09 -11.19
CA ARG A 139 7.81 14.37 -10.53
C ARG A 139 6.65 15.36 -10.60
N ARG A 140 5.90 15.37 -11.70
CA ARG A 140 4.70 16.23 -11.86
C ARG A 140 3.57 15.79 -10.96
N ALA A 141 3.29 14.49 -10.89
CA ALA A 141 2.31 13.93 -9.97
C ALA A 141 2.67 14.26 -8.51
N ALA A 142 3.93 14.06 -8.13
CA ALA A 142 4.43 14.38 -6.79
C ALA A 142 4.32 15.88 -6.46
N ALA A 143 4.60 16.77 -7.42
CA ALA A 143 4.46 18.21 -7.21
C ALA A 143 3.01 18.61 -6.92
N VAL A 144 2.02 18.01 -7.62
CA VAL A 144 0.60 18.23 -7.37
C VAL A 144 0.17 17.61 -6.03
N ALA A 145 0.65 16.42 -5.71
CA ALA A 145 0.39 15.74 -4.43
C ALA A 145 0.90 16.57 -3.24
N ASN A 146 2.06 17.18 -3.37
CA ASN A 146 2.60 18.07 -2.33
C ASN A 146 1.73 19.31 -2.11
N VAL A 147 1.11 19.84 -3.16
CA VAL A 147 0.13 20.93 -3.00
C VAL A 147 -1.12 20.44 -2.27
N ALA A 148 -1.64 19.26 -2.62
CA ALA A 148 -2.78 18.66 -1.93
C ALA A 148 -2.49 18.49 -0.43
N ARG A 149 -1.37 17.85 -0.09
CA ARG A 149 -0.95 17.66 1.31
C ARG A 149 -0.74 18.97 2.05
N SER A 150 -0.24 20.02 1.40
CA SER A 150 -0.02 21.34 2.01
C SER A 150 -1.30 22.04 2.46
N VAL A 151 -2.45 21.61 1.97
CA VAL A 151 -3.78 22.11 2.37
C VAL A 151 -4.58 21.09 3.19
N GLY A 152 -3.94 20.02 3.65
CA GLY A 152 -4.56 18.98 4.48
C GLY A 152 -5.33 17.92 3.70
N ALA A 153 -5.24 17.90 2.37
CA ALA A 153 -5.91 16.87 1.57
C ALA A 153 -5.15 15.52 1.64
N HIS A 154 -5.89 14.44 1.82
CA HIS A 154 -5.33 13.10 1.91
C HIS A 154 -5.02 12.55 0.52
N VAL A 155 -3.77 12.20 0.27
CA VAL A 155 -3.32 11.63 -1.01
C VAL A 155 -2.99 10.15 -0.81
N GLU A 156 -3.80 9.30 -1.40
CA GLU A 156 -3.64 7.84 -1.37
C GLU A 156 -2.47 7.38 -2.22
N ARG A 157 -2.33 7.97 -3.40
CA ARG A 157 -1.26 7.63 -4.33
C ARG A 157 -0.92 8.74 -5.30
N GLU A 158 0.30 8.72 -5.77
CA GLU A 158 0.80 9.56 -6.86
C GLU A 158 1.61 8.69 -7.82
N ILE A 159 1.22 8.65 -9.10
CA ILE A 159 1.81 7.76 -10.11
C ILE A 159 2.08 8.55 -11.39
N GLY A 160 3.28 8.39 -11.93
CA GLY A 160 3.59 8.78 -13.30
C GLY A 160 3.35 7.62 -14.25
N PHE A 161 2.66 7.87 -15.34
CA PHE A 161 2.43 6.91 -16.40
C PHE A 161 3.27 7.20 -17.65
N GLY A 162 4.02 8.30 -17.67
CA GLY A 162 4.74 8.71 -18.86
C GLY A 162 3.78 8.87 -20.04
N GLU A 163 4.17 8.33 -21.17
CA GLU A 163 3.39 8.31 -22.41
C GLU A 163 2.48 7.08 -22.57
N ARG A 164 2.48 6.17 -21.60
CA ARG A 164 1.88 4.83 -21.72
C ARG A 164 0.36 4.81 -21.69
N GLN A 165 -0.29 5.92 -21.30
CA GLN A 165 -1.74 6.04 -21.26
C GLN A 165 -2.22 7.27 -22.03
N PRO A 166 -2.10 7.30 -23.37
CA PRO A 166 -2.54 8.43 -24.18
C PRO A 166 -4.08 8.48 -24.24
N VAL A 167 -4.64 9.70 -24.19
CA VAL A 167 -6.07 9.97 -24.40
C VAL A 167 -6.34 10.55 -25.78
N ALA A 168 -5.29 10.84 -26.53
CA ALA A 168 -5.37 11.33 -27.90
C ALA A 168 -4.14 10.85 -28.71
N SER A 169 -4.23 10.96 -30.05
CA SER A 169 -3.12 10.56 -30.91
C SER A 169 -1.89 11.45 -30.70
N ASN A 170 -0.73 10.84 -30.54
CA ASN A 170 0.56 11.53 -30.48
C ASN A 170 1.07 11.98 -31.86
N ALA A 171 0.36 11.67 -32.95
CA ALA A 171 0.73 12.09 -34.30
C ALA A 171 0.42 13.59 -34.60
N SER A 172 -0.33 14.27 -33.73
CA SER A 172 -0.67 15.68 -33.88
C SER A 172 -0.29 16.52 -32.68
N ALA A 173 0.06 17.79 -32.89
CA ALA A 173 0.37 18.73 -31.81
C ALA A 173 -0.82 18.87 -30.80
N ALA A 174 -2.05 18.92 -31.32
CA ALA A 174 -3.25 18.99 -30.48
C ALA A 174 -3.47 17.72 -29.65
N GLY A 175 -3.17 16.56 -30.20
CA GLY A 175 -3.26 15.30 -29.47
C GLY A 175 -2.16 15.18 -28.42
N MET A 176 -0.92 15.51 -28.75
CA MET A 176 0.18 15.59 -27.79
C MET A 176 -0.14 16.54 -26.62
N GLN A 177 -0.76 17.69 -26.91
CA GLN A 177 -1.16 18.63 -25.87
C GLN A 177 -2.19 18.02 -24.90
N LYS A 178 -3.16 17.24 -25.41
CA LYS A 178 -4.14 16.53 -24.55
C LYS A 178 -3.47 15.44 -23.69
N ASN A 179 -2.41 14.81 -24.21
CA ASN A 179 -1.68 13.77 -23.48
C ASN A 179 -0.83 14.36 -22.34
N ARG A 180 -0.31 15.59 -22.49
CA ARG A 180 0.41 16.30 -21.42
C ARG A 180 -0.56 16.81 -20.37
N ARG A 181 -0.94 15.94 -19.43
CA ARG A 181 -1.93 16.24 -18.39
C ARG A 181 -1.59 15.67 -17.03
N VAL A 182 -2.21 16.22 -16.01
CA VAL A 182 -2.33 15.60 -14.69
C VAL A 182 -3.82 15.35 -14.45
N GLU A 183 -4.13 14.13 -14.05
CA GLU A 183 -5.47 13.73 -13.63
C GLU A 183 -5.51 13.60 -12.11
N VAL A 184 -6.57 14.11 -11.50
CA VAL A 184 -6.88 13.88 -10.09
C VAL A 184 -8.15 13.06 -10.01
N VAL A 185 -8.05 11.90 -9.37
CA VAL A 185 -9.20 11.05 -9.06
C VAL A 185 -9.60 11.30 -7.62
N CYS A 186 -10.87 11.57 -7.42
CA CYS A 186 -11.50 11.78 -6.12
C CYS A 186 -12.15 10.49 -5.63
N TYR A 187 -11.89 10.15 -4.37
CA TYR A 187 -12.61 9.12 -3.63
C TYR A 187 -13.67 9.77 -2.75
N ARG A 188 -14.94 9.42 -2.97
CA ARG A 188 -16.10 10.02 -2.27
C ARG A 188 -17.05 8.93 -1.75
N TRP A 189 -17.82 9.29 -0.72
CA TRP A 189 -18.91 8.45 -0.21
C TRP A 189 -20.08 8.34 -1.18
#